data_7f4590a7709786f54c196bc012489ab0
#
_entry.id   7f4590a7709786f54c196bc012489ab0
#
_cell.length_a   1.000
_cell.length_b   1.000
_cell.length_c   1.000
_cell.angle_alpha   90.00
_cell.angle_beta   90.00
_cell.angle_gamma   90.00
#
_symmetry.space_group_name_H-M   'P 1'
#
loop_
_entity.id
_entity.type
_entity.pdbx_description
1 polymer ?
#
loop_
_entity_poly.entity_id
_entity_poly.type
_entity_poly.pdbx_seq_one_letter_code
_entity_poly.pdbx_strand_id
1 'polypeptide(L)'
;DAHKNYVDTQIERASLWVDSFFVDSEYEAEDAYSQIRLRPEFYYRKEQGAKGKFRFRARVNLPNLGRKVSLVAGADDDSGFDDSVDDSADEGIVGLQFFGKQTSKWNTSFTAGVKFNDFAFFLGPRVRYKDTLGEKGSYRFTQTVRWQTNNYWQFNTRLDLNRLISDRFYFRQTFDGRWRGEKSEDEGYRTRVSSFLTHRLSDLSGFQYEFSTIFHTEPDTHVDRYVVAARYRRQTKHKWLYYEIVPQISWDEEYDYKFNPGIRLRLEFFYGRSTSREFWKGEAEDTDEFRW
;
A
#
# COMPACT_ATOMS: atom_id res chain seq x y z
N ASP A 1 2.89 33.62 -0.07
CA ASP A 1 2.29 32.67 0.90
C ASP A 1 1.02 32.01 0.38
N ALA A 2 0.06 32.73 -0.23
CA ALA A 2 -1.18 32.10 -0.77
C ALA A 2 -0.93 31.11 -1.90
N HIS A 3 0.00 31.40 -2.80
CA HIS A 3 0.39 30.51 -3.90
C HIS A 3 1.05 29.22 -3.37
N LYS A 4 1.89 29.32 -2.36
CA LYS A 4 2.54 28.17 -1.72
C LYS A 4 1.49 27.26 -1.05
N ASN A 5 0.58 27.83 -0.29
CA ASN A 5 -0.51 27.09 0.36
C ASN A 5 -1.42 26.38 -0.67
N TYR A 6 -1.70 27.03 -1.82
CA TYR A 6 -2.46 26.42 -2.89
C TYR A 6 -1.75 25.20 -3.50
N VAL A 7 -0.46 25.31 -3.78
CA VAL A 7 0.32 24.22 -4.38
C VAL A 7 0.53 23.06 -3.41
N ASP A 8 0.82 23.36 -2.14
CA ASP A 8 0.92 22.33 -1.08
C ASP A 8 -0.39 21.55 -0.96
N THR A 9 -1.54 22.24 -1.05
CA THR A 9 -2.87 21.59 -1.06
C THR A 9 -3.07 20.71 -2.30
N GLN A 10 -2.61 21.12 -3.48
CA GLN A 10 -2.78 20.34 -4.71
C GLN A 10 -1.96 19.05 -4.69
N ILE A 11 -0.70 19.08 -4.22
CA ILE A 11 0.09 17.86 -4.13
C ILE A 11 -0.45 16.90 -3.06
N GLU A 12 -0.96 17.43 -1.94
CA GLU A 12 -1.58 16.61 -0.91
C GLU A 12 -2.85 15.94 -1.45
N ARG A 13 -3.73 16.68 -2.15
CA ARG A 13 -4.93 16.11 -2.80
C ARG A 13 -4.60 15.05 -3.83
N ALA A 14 -3.59 15.30 -4.69
CA ALA A 14 -3.17 14.33 -5.68
C ALA A 14 -2.59 13.06 -5.03
N SER A 15 -1.78 13.19 -3.99
CA SER A 15 -1.23 12.08 -3.22
C SER A 15 -2.34 11.25 -2.58
N LEU A 16 -3.28 11.91 -1.89
CA LEU A 16 -4.43 11.26 -1.27
C LEU A 16 -5.32 10.54 -2.28
N TRP A 17 -5.55 11.16 -3.45
CA TRP A 17 -6.31 10.50 -4.51
C TRP A 17 -5.59 9.25 -5.02
N VAL A 18 -4.29 9.33 -5.32
CA VAL A 18 -3.49 8.17 -5.75
C VAL A 18 -3.53 7.07 -4.71
N ASP A 19 -3.25 7.40 -3.45
CA ASP A 19 -3.19 6.44 -2.35
C ASP A 19 -4.54 5.75 -2.12
N SER A 20 -5.64 6.49 -2.20
CA SER A 20 -6.98 5.93 -2.01
C SER A 20 -7.53 5.22 -3.23
N PHE A 21 -7.25 5.76 -4.42
CA PHE A 21 -7.80 5.24 -5.66
C PHE A 21 -7.06 3.96 -6.09
N PHE A 22 -5.72 3.95 -6.09
CA PHE A 22 -4.92 2.77 -6.44
C PHE A 22 -4.63 1.84 -5.25
N VAL A 23 -5.11 2.21 -4.08
CA VAL A 23 -5.07 1.39 -2.86
C VAL A 23 -3.67 0.88 -2.55
N ASP A 24 -2.89 1.74 -1.97
CA ASP A 24 -1.71 1.32 -1.26
C ASP A 24 -2.14 0.95 0.17
N SER A 25 -2.09 -0.33 0.51
CA SER A 25 -2.56 -0.86 1.79
C SER A 25 -1.90 -0.22 3.01
N GLU A 26 -0.67 0.25 2.84
CA GLU A 26 0.04 0.95 3.90
C GLU A 26 -0.57 2.30 4.27
N TYR A 27 -1.26 2.97 3.32
CA TYR A 27 -1.84 4.29 3.57
C TYR A 27 -3.19 4.23 4.28
N GLU A 28 -3.89 3.12 4.17
CA GLU A 28 -5.17 2.92 4.83
C GLU A 28 -5.07 2.79 6.34
N ALA A 29 -3.87 2.52 6.85
CA ALA A 29 -3.62 2.45 8.28
C ALA A 29 -3.83 3.81 9.00
N GLU A 30 -4.01 4.91 8.28
CA GLU A 30 -4.21 6.23 8.87
C GLU A 30 -5.67 6.60 9.16
N ASP A 31 -6.62 5.97 8.45
CA ASP A 31 -8.03 6.32 8.61
C ASP A 31 -8.62 5.66 9.87
N ALA A 32 -9.10 6.49 10.80
CA ALA A 32 -9.78 6.05 12.03
C ALA A 32 -11.21 5.51 11.79
N TYR A 33 -11.53 5.07 10.57
CA TYR A 33 -12.86 4.60 10.19
C TYR A 33 -12.91 3.08 10.01
N SER A 34 -14.08 2.53 10.33
CA SER A 34 -14.35 1.11 10.04
C SER A 34 -14.48 0.89 8.54
N GLN A 35 -13.80 -0.13 8.03
CA GLN A 35 -13.82 -0.50 6.61
C GLN A 35 -13.66 -2.00 6.41
N ILE A 36 -14.28 -2.51 5.36
CA ILE A 36 -14.14 -3.90 4.92
C ILE A 36 -13.80 -3.89 3.43
N ARG A 37 -12.84 -4.72 3.03
CA ARG A 37 -12.44 -4.95 1.65
C ARG A 37 -12.40 -6.41 1.32
N LEU A 38 -12.96 -6.73 0.15
CA LEU A 38 -12.90 -8.06 -0.44
C LEU A 38 -12.30 -7.90 -1.83
N ARG A 39 -11.27 -8.68 -2.15
CA ARG A 39 -10.53 -8.61 -3.40
C ARG A 39 -10.35 -10.00 -4.02
N PRO A 40 -11.31 -10.50 -4.78
CA PRO A 40 -11.04 -11.61 -5.68
C PRO A 40 -10.14 -11.15 -6.83
N GLU A 41 -9.08 -11.93 -7.07
CA GLU A 41 -8.09 -11.71 -8.10
C GLU A 41 -7.93 -12.96 -8.94
N PHE A 42 -7.82 -12.78 -10.24
CA PHE A 42 -7.41 -13.79 -11.18
C PHE A 42 -6.18 -13.27 -11.92
N TYR A 43 -5.16 -14.11 -12.03
CA TYR A 43 -4.00 -13.76 -12.80
C TYR A 43 -3.47 -14.93 -13.64
N TYR A 44 -2.87 -14.59 -14.74
CA TYR A 44 -2.19 -15.50 -15.64
C TYR A 44 -0.81 -14.94 -15.95
N ARG A 45 0.22 -15.78 -15.88
CA ARG A 45 1.54 -15.52 -16.42
C ARG A 45 1.97 -16.72 -17.26
N LYS A 46 2.70 -16.44 -18.34
CA LYS A 46 3.12 -17.47 -19.29
C LYS A 46 3.83 -18.64 -18.61
N GLU A 47 4.80 -18.37 -17.72
CA GLU A 47 5.62 -19.39 -17.08
C GLU A 47 4.96 -20.00 -15.82
N GLN A 48 3.97 -19.34 -15.21
CA GLN A 48 3.34 -19.76 -13.95
C GLN A 48 1.92 -20.30 -14.11
N GLY A 49 1.31 -20.11 -15.29
CA GLY A 49 -0.08 -20.49 -15.55
C GLY A 49 -1.11 -19.55 -14.93
N ALA A 50 -2.33 -20.07 -14.77
CA ALA A 50 -3.45 -19.36 -14.22
C ALA A 50 -3.61 -19.67 -12.73
N LYS A 51 -3.82 -18.64 -11.91
CA LYS A 51 -4.08 -18.77 -10.47
C LYS A 51 -5.18 -17.79 -10.06
N GLY A 52 -5.93 -18.14 -9.02
CA GLY A 52 -6.91 -17.28 -8.37
C GLY A 52 -6.49 -17.00 -6.95
N LYS A 53 -6.75 -15.79 -6.48
CA LYS A 53 -6.46 -15.36 -5.10
C LYS A 53 -7.67 -14.60 -4.56
N PHE A 54 -7.96 -14.75 -3.29
CA PHE A 54 -9.00 -14.00 -2.61
C PHE A 54 -8.40 -13.33 -1.37
N ARG A 55 -8.43 -12.00 -1.34
CA ARG A 55 -7.95 -11.22 -0.20
C ARG A 55 -9.12 -10.61 0.54
N PHE A 56 -9.08 -10.70 1.85
CA PHE A 56 -10.02 -10.08 2.78
C PHE A 56 -9.25 -9.16 3.72
N ARG A 57 -9.79 -7.97 3.97
CA ARG A 57 -9.31 -7.08 5.01
C ARG A 57 -10.47 -6.39 5.69
N ALA A 58 -10.48 -6.38 7.00
CA ALA A 58 -11.40 -5.62 7.83
C ALA A 58 -10.63 -4.80 8.85
N ARG A 59 -11.06 -3.57 9.01
CA ARG A 59 -10.68 -2.71 10.12
C ARG A 59 -11.94 -2.22 10.78
N VAL A 60 -12.04 -2.38 12.09
CA VAL A 60 -13.17 -1.92 12.88
C VAL A 60 -12.66 -1.01 13.99
N ASN A 61 -13.08 0.25 13.96
CA ASN A 61 -12.79 1.16 15.04
C ASN A 61 -13.59 0.78 16.27
N LEU A 62 -12.95 0.76 17.44
CA LEU A 62 -13.54 0.36 18.72
C LEU A 62 -13.84 1.60 19.57
N PRO A 63 -15.03 2.23 19.43
CA PRO A 63 -15.34 3.51 20.07
C PRO A 63 -15.30 3.45 21.61
N ASN A 64 -15.62 2.27 22.18
CA ASN A 64 -15.63 2.06 23.64
C ASN A 64 -14.21 2.00 24.23
N LEU A 65 -13.18 1.73 23.44
CA LEU A 65 -11.76 1.74 23.86
C LEU A 65 -11.07 3.08 23.50
N GLY A 66 -11.84 4.07 23.10
CA GLY A 66 -11.37 5.37 22.65
C GLY A 66 -11.07 5.37 21.13
N ARG A 67 -11.04 6.58 20.53
CA ARG A 67 -10.80 6.77 19.08
C ARG A 67 -9.39 6.33 18.60
N LYS A 68 -8.58 5.77 19.50
CA LYS A 68 -7.18 5.41 19.26
C LYS A 68 -6.96 3.91 19.09
N VAL A 69 -8.01 3.09 19.08
CA VAL A 69 -7.89 1.63 18.99
C VAL A 69 -8.75 1.10 17.86
N SER A 70 -8.18 0.28 17.00
CA SER A 70 -8.88 -0.43 15.93
C SER A 70 -8.57 -1.93 15.99
N LEU A 71 -9.57 -2.76 15.73
CA LEU A 71 -9.40 -4.16 15.42
C LEU A 71 -9.04 -4.28 13.93
N VAL A 72 -7.98 -5.02 13.62
CA VAL A 72 -7.55 -5.32 12.24
C VAL A 72 -7.64 -6.81 12.03
N ALA A 73 -8.25 -7.24 10.93
CA ALA A 73 -8.34 -8.64 10.54
C ALA A 73 -8.18 -8.77 9.01
N GLY A 74 -7.56 -9.84 8.53
CA GLY A 74 -7.41 -10.14 7.11
C GLY A 74 -5.97 -10.40 6.70
N ALA A 75 -5.66 -10.22 5.42
CA ALA A 75 -4.32 -10.41 4.91
C ALA A 75 -3.31 -9.42 5.53
N ASP A 76 -2.13 -9.91 5.88
CA ASP A 76 -1.02 -9.10 6.35
C ASP A 76 -0.36 -8.39 5.16
N ASP A 77 -0.85 -7.20 4.83
CA ASP A 77 -0.33 -6.37 3.74
C ASP A 77 0.88 -5.50 4.16
N ASP A 78 1.54 -5.79 5.26
CA ASP A 78 2.73 -5.06 5.71
C ASP A 78 3.93 -5.23 4.75
N SER A 79 3.71 -5.94 3.68
CA SER A 79 4.66 -6.14 2.62
C SER A 79 4.29 -5.32 1.39
N GLY A 80 4.86 -4.14 1.23
CA GLY A 80 4.82 -3.38 -0.04
C GLY A 80 5.36 -4.17 -1.25
N PHE A 81 5.78 -5.40 -1.03
CA PHE A 81 6.19 -6.38 -2.03
C PHE A 81 5.06 -7.22 -2.61
N ASP A 82 3.83 -7.10 -2.07
CA ASP A 82 2.77 -8.07 -2.30
C ASP A 82 1.87 -7.81 -3.52
N ASP A 83 2.20 -6.82 -4.34
CA ASP A 83 1.67 -6.72 -5.70
C ASP A 83 2.36 -7.67 -6.69
N SER A 84 3.47 -8.27 -6.27
CA SER A 84 4.04 -9.39 -7.01
C SER A 84 3.20 -10.64 -6.72
N VAL A 85 2.95 -11.39 -7.78
CA VAL A 85 2.24 -12.66 -7.80
C VAL A 85 3.02 -13.77 -7.08
N ASP A 86 3.82 -13.44 -6.09
CA ASP A 86 4.51 -14.44 -5.29
C ASP A 86 3.54 -15.14 -4.33
N ASP A 87 3.66 -16.45 -4.30
CA ASP A 87 2.91 -17.40 -3.46
C ASP A 87 3.17 -17.26 -1.94
N SER A 88 3.70 -16.12 -1.49
CA SER A 88 3.68 -15.85 -0.06
C SER A 88 2.20 -15.81 0.34
N ALA A 89 1.76 -16.90 0.95
CA ALA A 89 0.42 -17.07 1.46
C ALA A 89 0.00 -15.77 2.14
N ASP A 90 -1.19 -15.25 1.78
CA ASP A 90 -1.78 -14.16 2.52
C ASP A 90 -1.88 -14.61 3.97
N GLU A 91 -0.91 -14.20 4.77
CA GLU A 91 -0.86 -14.53 6.19
C GLU A 91 -2.04 -13.83 6.84
N GLY A 92 -3.09 -14.61 7.15
CA GLY A 92 -4.24 -14.10 7.86
C GLY A 92 -3.83 -13.60 9.24
N ILE A 93 -4.08 -12.34 9.53
CA ILE A 93 -3.83 -11.75 10.84
C ILE A 93 -5.12 -11.30 11.51
N VAL A 94 -5.12 -11.32 12.84
CA VAL A 94 -6.06 -10.56 13.68
C VAL A 94 -5.26 -9.87 14.77
N GLY A 95 -5.49 -8.57 14.94
CA GLY A 95 -4.76 -7.79 15.92
C GLY A 95 -5.46 -6.50 16.33
N LEU A 96 -4.92 -5.89 17.37
CA LEU A 96 -5.30 -4.56 17.82
C LEU A 96 -4.23 -3.56 17.38
N GLN A 97 -4.66 -2.49 16.76
CA GLN A 97 -3.81 -1.36 16.39
C GLN A 97 -4.13 -0.16 17.28
N PHE A 98 -3.11 0.35 17.93
CA PHE A 98 -3.15 1.52 18.80
C PHE A 98 -2.51 2.70 18.08
N PHE A 99 -3.26 3.79 17.92
CA PHE A 99 -2.74 5.01 17.31
C PHE A 99 -2.13 5.91 18.38
N GLY A 100 -0.87 6.27 18.17
CA GLY A 100 -0.14 7.20 19.02
C GLY A 100 -0.28 8.65 18.55
N LYS A 101 0.86 9.30 18.31
CA LYS A 101 0.90 10.69 17.84
C LYS A 101 0.41 10.77 16.39
N GLN A 102 -0.63 11.58 16.19
CA GLN A 102 -1.18 11.89 14.88
C GLN A 102 -1.06 13.42 14.68
N THR A 103 -0.23 13.84 13.74
CA THR A 103 -0.07 15.25 13.34
C THR A 103 -0.02 15.33 11.82
N SER A 104 -0.02 16.52 11.25
CA SER A 104 0.15 16.72 9.80
C SER A 104 1.42 16.06 9.24
N LYS A 105 2.49 15.95 10.03
CA LYS A 105 3.78 15.38 9.60
C LYS A 105 4.06 13.99 10.17
N TRP A 106 3.65 13.71 11.39
CA TRP A 106 3.96 12.48 12.10
C TRP A 106 2.73 11.62 12.34
N ASN A 107 2.85 10.34 12.02
CA ASN A 107 1.87 9.33 12.36
C ASN A 107 2.58 8.14 13.01
N THR A 108 2.13 7.76 14.20
CA THR A 108 2.69 6.62 14.93
C THR A 108 1.59 5.64 15.31
N SER A 109 1.87 4.36 15.20
CA SER A 109 0.98 3.31 15.66
C SER A 109 1.76 2.15 16.25
N PHE A 110 1.08 1.33 17.05
CA PHE A 110 1.60 0.07 17.57
C PHE A 110 0.56 -1.00 17.31
N THR A 111 0.97 -2.12 16.74
CA THR A 111 0.07 -3.24 16.44
C THR A 111 0.53 -4.47 17.20
N ALA A 112 -0.43 -5.21 17.79
CA ALA A 112 -0.19 -6.50 18.40
C ALA A 112 -1.29 -7.47 17.98
N GLY A 113 -0.95 -8.72 17.67
CA GLY A 113 -1.91 -9.68 17.18
C GLY A 113 -1.37 -11.09 17.00
N VAL A 114 -2.15 -11.88 16.26
CA VAL A 114 -1.86 -13.29 15.94
C VAL A 114 -1.93 -13.47 14.43
N LYS A 115 -0.97 -14.21 13.88
CA LYS A 115 -1.00 -14.79 12.54
C LYS A 115 -1.59 -16.18 12.61
N PHE A 116 -2.53 -16.53 11.72
CA PHE A 116 -3.20 -17.81 11.79
C PHE A 116 -2.49 -18.93 11.04
N ASN A 117 -1.72 -18.62 10.00
CA ASN A 117 -1.12 -19.65 9.16
C ASN A 117 -0.07 -20.49 9.91
N ASP A 118 0.63 -19.86 10.84
CA ASP A 118 1.70 -20.47 11.64
C ASP A 118 1.54 -20.25 13.16
N PHE A 119 0.37 -19.75 13.57
CA PHE A 119 0.03 -19.41 14.96
C PHE A 119 1.08 -18.58 15.69
N ALA A 120 1.64 -17.60 14.99
CA ALA A 120 2.64 -16.72 15.55
C ALA A 120 2.00 -15.47 16.17
N PHE A 121 2.44 -15.11 17.39
CA PHE A 121 2.16 -13.80 17.95
C PHE A 121 3.10 -12.77 17.33
N PHE A 122 2.59 -11.59 17.08
CA PHE A 122 3.40 -10.46 16.62
C PHE A 122 3.05 -9.18 17.38
N LEU A 123 4.04 -8.31 17.49
CA LEU A 123 3.87 -6.96 18.01
C LEU A 123 4.91 -6.03 17.39
N GLY A 124 4.57 -4.75 17.25
CA GLY A 124 5.56 -3.80 16.75
C GLY A 124 5.04 -2.39 16.51
N PRO A 125 5.93 -1.41 16.65
CA PRO A 125 5.67 -0.01 16.32
C PRO A 125 5.82 0.24 14.83
N ARG A 126 5.08 1.26 14.37
CA ARG A 126 5.21 1.88 13.06
C ARG A 126 5.29 3.39 13.23
N VAL A 127 6.25 4.00 12.57
CA VAL A 127 6.46 5.43 12.56
C VAL A 127 6.46 5.91 11.11
N ARG A 128 5.69 6.94 10.84
CA ARG A 128 5.65 7.60 9.54
C ARG A 128 5.91 9.08 9.69
N TYR A 129 6.73 9.60 8.81
CA TYR A 129 6.98 11.03 8.67
C TYR A 129 6.72 11.46 7.23
N LYS A 130 6.01 12.56 7.03
CA LYS A 130 5.78 13.16 5.71
C LYS A 130 6.07 14.65 5.76
N ASP A 131 6.64 15.18 4.67
CA ASP A 131 6.86 16.61 4.50
C ASP A 131 6.86 16.98 3.01
N THR A 132 6.82 18.26 2.72
CA THR A 132 6.91 18.80 1.35
C THR A 132 8.37 18.88 0.89
N LEU A 133 8.58 18.75 -0.42
CA LEU A 133 9.86 18.83 -1.10
C LEU A 133 9.75 19.82 -2.27
N GLY A 134 10.05 21.09 -2.01
CA GLY A 134 9.81 22.17 -2.96
C GLY A 134 8.32 22.42 -3.19
N GLU A 135 7.97 23.05 -4.31
CA GLU A 135 6.59 23.48 -4.59
C GLU A 135 5.65 22.35 -5.00
N LYS A 136 6.14 21.37 -5.77
CA LYS A 136 5.33 20.29 -6.35
C LYS A 136 5.78 18.91 -5.91
N GLY A 137 6.57 18.82 -4.84
CA GLY A 137 7.13 17.59 -4.32
C GLY A 137 6.71 17.34 -2.88
N SER A 138 6.65 16.06 -2.50
CA SER A 138 6.56 15.61 -1.11
C SER A 138 7.36 14.33 -0.92
N TYR A 139 7.74 14.06 0.29
CA TYR A 139 8.31 12.77 0.64
C TYR A 139 7.63 12.19 1.85
N ARG A 140 7.70 10.87 1.96
CA ARG A 140 7.15 10.10 3.06
C ARG A 140 8.13 8.99 3.40
N PHE A 141 8.51 8.96 4.65
CA PHE A 141 9.33 7.92 5.22
C PHE A 141 8.48 7.09 6.18
N THR A 142 8.53 5.77 6.07
CA THR A 142 7.82 4.84 6.95
C THR A 142 8.80 3.80 7.45
N GLN A 143 8.84 3.61 8.76
CA GLN A 143 9.59 2.54 9.41
C GLN A 143 8.63 1.69 10.21
N THR A 144 8.58 0.39 9.92
CA THR A 144 7.87 -0.61 10.71
C THR A 144 8.90 -1.55 11.31
N VAL A 145 8.80 -1.77 12.60
CA VAL A 145 9.57 -2.78 13.31
C VAL A 145 8.57 -3.75 13.91
N ARG A 146 8.75 -5.04 13.66
CA ARG A 146 7.86 -6.08 14.17
C ARG A 146 8.68 -7.20 14.77
N TRP A 147 8.24 -7.68 15.92
CA TRP A 147 8.73 -8.92 16.51
C TRP A 147 7.65 -10.00 16.34
N GLN A 148 8.08 -11.23 16.05
CA GLN A 148 7.21 -12.40 15.87
C GLN A 148 7.81 -13.59 16.59
N THR A 149 6.95 -14.49 17.10
CA THR A 149 7.41 -15.66 17.86
C THR A 149 8.17 -16.67 17.01
N ASN A 150 7.92 -16.71 15.70
CA ASN A 150 8.50 -17.68 14.76
C ASN A 150 9.58 -17.11 13.84
N ASN A 151 9.59 -15.80 13.59
CA ASN A 151 10.53 -15.13 12.68
C ASN A 151 11.33 -14.03 13.38
N TYR A 152 11.25 -13.92 14.71
CA TYR A 152 11.92 -12.91 15.52
C TYR A 152 11.68 -11.48 15.04
N TRP A 153 12.72 -10.77 14.63
CA TRP A 153 12.62 -9.37 14.21
C TRP A 153 12.40 -9.23 12.72
N GLN A 154 11.54 -8.28 12.36
CA GLN A 154 11.32 -7.83 10.99
C GLN A 154 11.43 -6.32 10.95
N PHE A 155 12.16 -5.79 9.96
CA PHE A 155 12.30 -4.37 9.69
C PHE A 155 11.79 -4.08 8.29
N ASN A 156 10.84 -3.16 8.16
CA ASN A 156 10.41 -2.64 6.86
C ASN A 156 10.69 -1.15 6.83
N THR A 157 11.48 -0.72 5.86
CA THR A 157 11.84 0.67 5.64
C THR A 157 11.35 1.10 4.28
N ARG A 158 10.51 2.15 4.22
CA ARG A 158 9.98 2.65 2.95
C ARG A 158 10.18 4.15 2.85
N LEU A 159 10.62 4.60 1.68
CA LEU A 159 10.73 5.99 1.27
C LEU A 159 9.97 6.22 -0.03
N ASP A 160 8.96 7.07 0.00
CA ASP A 160 8.24 7.54 -1.19
C ASP A 160 8.62 8.97 -1.49
N LEU A 161 9.09 9.22 -2.70
CA LEU A 161 9.32 10.54 -3.25
C LEU A 161 8.23 10.82 -4.28
N ASN A 162 7.45 11.87 -4.06
CA ASN A 162 6.28 12.18 -4.84
C ASN A 162 6.45 13.51 -5.57
N ARG A 163 5.94 13.59 -6.80
CA ARG A 163 5.94 14.82 -7.58
C ARG A 163 4.66 14.97 -8.41
N LEU A 164 3.98 16.09 -8.25
CA LEU A 164 2.89 16.50 -9.11
C LEU A 164 3.48 17.09 -10.41
N ILE A 165 3.30 16.38 -11.52
CA ILE A 165 3.77 16.83 -12.84
C ILE A 165 2.76 17.80 -13.43
N SER A 166 1.47 17.45 -13.39
CA SER A 166 0.35 18.28 -13.82
C SER A 166 -0.93 17.84 -13.09
N ASP A 167 -2.05 18.49 -13.32
CA ASP A 167 -3.36 18.16 -12.71
C ASP A 167 -3.83 16.73 -13.01
N ARG A 168 -3.24 16.07 -14.02
CA ARG A 168 -3.58 14.72 -14.43
C ARG A 168 -2.47 13.71 -14.22
N PHE A 169 -1.23 14.17 -14.03
CA PHE A 169 -0.07 13.29 -13.93
C PHE A 169 0.64 13.47 -12.59
N TYR A 170 0.83 12.34 -11.90
CA TYR A 170 1.52 12.25 -10.63
C TYR A 170 2.59 11.17 -10.72
N PHE A 171 3.80 11.51 -10.30
CA PHE A 171 4.94 10.59 -10.27
C PHE A 171 5.28 10.22 -8.84
N ARG A 172 5.57 8.95 -8.60
CA ARG A 172 6.08 8.42 -7.33
C ARG A 172 7.28 7.54 -7.58
N GLN A 173 8.36 7.79 -6.86
CA GLN A 173 9.48 6.88 -6.73
C GLN A 173 9.43 6.27 -5.34
N THR A 174 9.41 4.93 -5.26
CA THR A 174 9.38 4.18 -4.00
C THR A 174 10.65 3.38 -3.84
N PHE A 175 11.22 3.43 -2.65
CA PHE A 175 12.29 2.56 -2.18
C PHE A 175 11.73 1.80 -0.97
N ASP A 176 11.68 0.48 -1.06
CA ASP A 176 11.14 -0.39 -0.03
C ASP A 176 12.17 -1.48 0.28
N GLY A 177 12.61 -1.57 1.53
CA GLY A 177 13.59 -2.53 2.00
C GLY A 177 13.04 -3.33 3.17
N ARG A 178 13.20 -4.65 3.12
CA ARG A 178 12.75 -5.58 4.14
C ARG A 178 13.89 -6.48 4.61
N TRP A 179 13.97 -6.62 5.92
CA TRP A 179 14.79 -7.62 6.58
C TRP A 179 13.89 -8.48 7.49
N ARG A 180 14.05 -9.81 7.45
CA ARG A 180 13.25 -10.77 8.22
C ARG A 180 14.18 -11.79 8.86
N GLY A 181 14.42 -11.72 10.17
CA GLY A 181 15.09 -12.70 11.00
C GLY A 181 15.82 -13.81 10.26
N GLU A 182 15.41 -15.05 10.48
CA GLU A 182 16.04 -16.23 9.89
C GLU A 182 16.14 -16.21 8.34
N LYS A 183 15.09 -15.73 7.64
CA LYS A 183 15.13 -15.68 6.16
C LYS A 183 16.17 -14.72 5.62
N SER A 184 16.48 -13.68 6.36
CA SER A 184 17.47 -12.67 5.93
C SER A 184 18.89 -12.98 6.38
N GLU A 185 19.10 -14.07 7.13
CA GLU A 185 20.45 -14.61 7.35
C GLU A 185 21.06 -15.13 6.05
N ASP A 186 20.22 -15.68 5.15
CA ASP A 186 20.65 -16.21 3.84
C ASP A 186 20.45 -15.20 2.69
N GLU A 187 19.40 -14.36 2.73
CA GLU A 187 19.01 -13.46 1.63
C GLU A 187 19.40 -12.00 1.86
N GLY A 188 19.80 -11.63 3.08
CA GLY A 188 20.07 -10.23 3.46
C GLY A 188 18.82 -9.35 3.42
N TYR A 189 18.97 -8.13 2.92
CA TYR A 189 17.86 -7.24 2.65
C TYR A 189 17.22 -7.54 1.30
N ARG A 190 15.92 -7.79 1.30
CA ARG A 190 15.15 -7.79 0.07
C ARG A 190 14.65 -6.37 -0.19
N THR A 191 15.00 -5.81 -1.32
CA THR A 191 14.72 -4.42 -1.67
C THR A 191 13.93 -4.34 -2.96
N ARG A 192 12.95 -3.44 -2.99
CA ARG A 192 12.20 -3.09 -4.19
C ARG A 192 12.37 -1.60 -4.49
N VAL A 193 12.73 -1.29 -5.71
CA VAL A 193 12.74 0.07 -6.25
C VAL A 193 11.68 0.17 -7.32
N SER A 194 10.71 1.08 -7.14
CA SER A 194 9.56 1.20 -8.04
C SER A 194 9.35 2.64 -8.48
N SER A 195 9.14 2.82 -9.77
CA SER A 195 8.73 4.10 -10.37
C SER A 195 7.29 3.97 -10.85
N PHE A 196 6.41 4.85 -10.37
CA PHE A 196 5.01 4.89 -10.75
C PHE A 196 4.69 6.22 -11.43
N LEU A 197 4.09 6.16 -12.61
CA LEU A 197 3.46 7.30 -13.24
C LEU A 197 1.96 7.09 -13.25
N THR A 198 1.24 7.87 -12.46
CA THR A 198 -0.22 7.81 -12.40
C THR A 198 -0.83 8.85 -13.32
N HIS A 199 -1.75 8.42 -14.19
CA HIS A 199 -2.51 9.25 -15.11
C HIS A 199 -4.00 9.22 -14.72
N ARG A 200 -4.48 10.30 -14.16
CA ARG A 200 -5.88 10.48 -13.81
C ARG A 200 -6.70 10.80 -15.06
N LEU A 201 -7.59 9.91 -15.45
CA LEU A 201 -8.51 10.11 -16.56
C LEU A 201 -9.77 10.86 -16.10
N SER A 202 -10.29 10.49 -14.93
CA SER A 202 -11.45 11.11 -14.28
C SER A 202 -11.38 10.84 -12.77
N ASP A 203 -12.37 11.32 -12.00
CA ASP A 203 -12.47 11.01 -10.56
C ASP A 203 -12.70 9.52 -10.29
N LEU A 204 -13.21 8.79 -11.29
CA LEU A 204 -13.62 7.39 -11.18
C LEU A 204 -12.71 6.44 -11.97
N SER A 205 -11.69 6.92 -12.68
CA SER A 205 -10.83 6.09 -13.51
C SER A 205 -9.43 6.67 -13.68
N GLY A 206 -8.43 5.80 -13.76
CA GLY A 206 -7.05 6.18 -13.99
C GLY A 206 -6.19 5.02 -14.44
N PHE A 207 -5.02 5.36 -14.97
CA PHE A 207 -3.92 4.46 -15.22
C PHE A 207 -2.80 4.68 -14.21
N GLN A 208 -2.09 3.61 -13.87
CA GLN A 208 -0.82 3.66 -13.18
C GLN A 208 0.16 2.79 -13.94
N TYR A 209 1.20 3.42 -14.48
CA TYR A 209 2.31 2.73 -15.13
C TYR A 209 3.37 2.46 -14.09
N GLU A 210 3.90 1.26 -14.08
CA GLU A 210 4.89 0.79 -13.11
C GLU A 210 6.11 0.24 -13.83
N PHE A 211 7.28 0.64 -13.33
CA PHE A 211 8.55 -0.06 -13.52
C PHE A 211 9.12 -0.37 -12.15
N SER A 212 9.39 -1.64 -11.89
CA SER A 212 9.91 -2.11 -10.60
C SER A 212 11.07 -3.07 -10.78
N THR A 213 12.03 -2.99 -9.88
CA THR A 213 13.13 -3.93 -9.74
C THR A 213 13.13 -4.45 -8.31
N ILE A 214 13.23 -5.77 -8.16
CA ILE A 214 13.33 -6.46 -6.86
C ILE A 214 14.67 -7.15 -6.83
N PHE A 215 15.42 -6.98 -5.74
CA PHE A 215 16.72 -7.59 -5.53
C PHE A 215 16.97 -7.88 -4.06
N HIS A 216 17.88 -8.77 -3.76
CA HIS A 216 18.38 -9.04 -2.43
C HIS A 216 19.90 -8.87 -2.34
N THR A 217 20.44 -8.79 -1.11
CA THR A 217 21.83 -8.35 -0.89
C THR A 217 22.79 -9.45 -0.52
N GLU A 218 22.32 -10.62 -0.11
CA GLU A 218 23.14 -11.77 0.28
C GLU A 218 22.80 -12.99 -0.60
N PRO A 219 23.76 -13.89 -0.88
CA PRO A 219 25.20 -13.78 -0.58
C PRO A 219 25.91 -12.73 -1.44
N ASP A 220 25.36 -12.39 -2.59
CA ASP A 220 25.79 -11.34 -3.50
C ASP A 220 24.59 -10.52 -3.95
N THR A 221 24.75 -9.20 -4.12
CA THR A 221 23.66 -8.37 -4.59
C THR A 221 23.26 -8.75 -6.02
N HIS A 222 22.08 -9.29 -6.20
CA HIS A 222 21.55 -9.64 -7.51
C HIS A 222 20.05 -9.32 -7.63
N VAL A 223 19.58 -9.24 -8.86
CA VAL A 223 18.20 -8.86 -9.16
C VAL A 223 17.34 -10.10 -9.32
N ASP A 224 16.33 -10.26 -8.48
CA ASP A 224 15.35 -11.35 -8.56
C ASP A 224 14.40 -11.17 -9.73
N ARG A 225 14.00 -9.90 -9.99
CA ARG A 225 12.92 -9.62 -10.94
C ARG A 225 12.91 -8.17 -11.42
N TYR A 226 12.61 -8.00 -12.70
CA TYR A 226 12.14 -6.75 -13.28
C TYR A 226 10.67 -6.86 -13.65
N VAL A 227 9.90 -5.78 -13.46
CA VAL A 227 8.47 -5.72 -13.79
C VAL A 227 8.16 -4.43 -14.52
N VAL A 228 7.40 -4.54 -15.62
CA VAL A 228 6.73 -3.43 -16.28
C VAL A 228 5.25 -3.75 -16.29
N ALA A 229 4.42 -2.84 -15.80
CA ALA A 229 2.98 -3.03 -15.74
C ALA A 229 2.21 -1.75 -16.06
N ALA A 230 0.98 -1.91 -16.54
CA ALA A 230 0.04 -0.81 -16.72
C ALA A 230 -1.28 -1.20 -16.04
N ARG A 231 -1.57 -0.60 -14.89
CA ARG A 231 -2.79 -0.84 -14.13
C ARG A 231 -3.86 0.14 -14.56
N TYR A 232 -4.94 -0.35 -15.16
CA TYR A 232 -6.16 0.41 -15.34
C TYR A 232 -7.13 0.10 -14.22
N ARG A 233 -7.58 1.11 -13.48
CA ARG A 233 -8.57 0.97 -12.42
C ARG A 233 -9.75 1.90 -12.67
N ARG A 234 -10.96 1.38 -12.42
CA ARG A 234 -12.19 2.15 -12.53
C ARG A 234 -13.19 1.77 -11.45
N GLN A 235 -13.83 2.78 -10.87
CA GLN A 235 -15.02 2.63 -10.04
C GLN A 235 -16.23 2.43 -10.95
N THR A 236 -17.09 1.47 -10.64
CA THR A 236 -18.34 1.23 -11.36
C THR A 236 -19.41 2.26 -10.96
N LYS A 237 -20.64 2.09 -11.48
CA LYS A 237 -21.81 2.87 -11.02
C LYS A 237 -22.08 2.68 -9.51
N HIS A 238 -21.68 1.54 -8.96
CA HIS A 238 -21.76 1.27 -7.54
C HIS A 238 -20.50 1.78 -6.85
N LYS A 239 -20.66 2.73 -5.90
CA LYS A 239 -19.54 3.40 -5.20
C LYS A 239 -18.63 2.44 -4.42
N TRP A 240 -19.10 1.23 -4.13
CA TRP A 240 -18.42 0.18 -3.38
C TRP A 240 -17.70 -0.84 -4.27
N LEU A 241 -17.83 -0.76 -5.62
CA LEU A 241 -17.26 -1.73 -6.54
C LEU A 241 -16.28 -1.09 -7.51
N TYR A 242 -15.06 -1.62 -7.53
CA TYR A 242 -14.01 -1.29 -8.48
C TYR A 242 -13.57 -2.51 -9.27
N TYR A 243 -13.06 -2.29 -10.45
CA TYR A 243 -12.32 -3.30 -11.19
C TYR A 243 -10.97 -2.78 -11.65
N GLU A 244 -10.02 -3.69 -11.76
CA GLU A 244 -8.69 -3.44 -12.27
C GLU A 244 -8.33 -4.46 -13.34
N ILE A 245 -7.61 -3.98 -14.36
CA ILE A 245 -6.99 -4.79 -15.40
C ILE A 245 -5.53 -4.37 -15.45
N VAL A 246 -4.62 -5.34 -15.27
CA VAL A 246 -3.19 -5.09 -15.17
C VAL A 246 -2.44 -6.00 -16.13
N PRO A 247 -2.27 -5.64 -17.42
CA PRO A 247 -1.26 -6.26 -18.24
C PRO A 247 0.12 -5.96 -17.70
N GLN A 248 0.99 -6.96 -17.67
CA GLN A 248 2.34 -6.87 -17.16
C GLN A 248 3.32 -7.74 -17.94
N ILE A 249 4.58 -7.39 -17.83
CA ILE A 249 5.71 -8.19 -18.32
C ILE A 249 6.68 -8.29 -17.16
N SER A 250 7.19 -9.48 -16.89
CA SER A 250 8.27 -9.68 -15.93
C SER A 250 9.44 -10.44 -16.57
N TRP A 251 10.58 -10.24 -15.96
CA TRP A 251 11.81 -10.98 -16.23
C TRP A 251 12.29 -11.46 -14.86
N ASP A 252 12.03 -12.72 -14.58
CA ASP A 252 12.26 -13.35 -13.28
C ASP A 252 13.53 -14.21 -13.35
N GLU A 253 14.39 -14.13 -12.36
CA GLU A 253 15.61 -14.97 -12.24
C GLU A 253 15.26 -16.45 -12.31
N GLU A 254 14.21 -16.89 -11.64
CA GLU A 254 13.70 -18.26 -11.63
C GLU A 254 13.49 -18.83 -13.05
N TYR A 255 13.23 -17.96 -14.04
CA TYR A 255 13.02 -18.32 -15.44
C TYR A 255 14.14 -17.80 -16.34
N ASP A 256 15.37 -17.67 -15.85
CA ASP A 256 16.53 -17.14 -16.60
C ASP A 256 16.27 -15.77 -17.24
N TYR A 257 15.50 -14.91 -16.57
CA TYR A 257 15.05 -13.60 -17.09
C TYR A 257 14.38 -13.64 -18.45
N LYS A 258 13.70 -14.74 -18.78
CA LYS A 258 12.93 -14.84 -20.03
C LYS A 258 11.73 -13.91 -19.97
N PHE A 259 11.31 -13.44 -21.15
CA PHE A 259 10.11 -12.63 -21.33
C PHE A 259 8.87 -13.39 -20.85
N ASN A 260 8.26 -12.93 -19.77
CA ASN A 260 7.13 -13.56 -19.09
C ASN A 260 5.92 -12.59 -19.04
N PRO A 261 5.13 -12.54 -20.12
CA PRO A 261 3.94 -11.71 -20.16
C PRO A 261 2.83 -12.31 -19.30
N GLY A 262 2.02 -11.41 -18.75
CA GLY A 262 0.90 -11.80 -17.91
C GLY A 262 -0.20 -10.75 -17.86
N ILE A 263 -1.30 -11.13 -17.26
CA ILE A 263 -2.44 -10.26 -17.01
C ILE A 263 -3.02 -10.58 -15.62
N ARG A 264 -3.38 -9.55 -14.88
CA ARG A 264 -4.12 -9.67 -13.62
C ARG A 264 -5.45 -8.94 -13.76
N LEU A 265 -6.50 -9.59 -13.32
CA LEU A 265 -7.84 -9.05 -13.21
C LEU A 265 -8.22 -9.04 -11.73
N ARG A 266 -8.69 -7.91 -11.23
CA ARG A 266 -9.09 -7.74 -9.84
C ARG A 266 -10.46 -7.08 -9.78
N LEU A 267 -11.31 -7.60 -8.92
CA LEU A 267 -12.48 -6.88 -8.41
C LEU A 267 -12.20 -6.45 -6.97
N GLU A 268 -12.72 -5.30 -6.57
CA GLU A 268 -12.64 -4.84 -5.20
C GLU A 268 -14.00 -4.36 -4.73
N PHE A 269 -14.46 -4.98 -3.66
CA PHE A 269 -15.66 -4.60 -2.92
C PHE A 269 -15.21 -3.82 -1.68
N PHE A 270 -15.55 -2.55 -1.63
CA PHE A 270 -15.17 -1.67 -0.54
C PHE A 270 -16.40 -1.18 0.22
N TYR A 271 -16.48 -1.50 1.50
CA TYR A 271 -17.51 -1.06 2.42
C TYR A 271 -16.88 -0.24 3.55
N GLY A 272 -17.34 1.00 3.73
CA GLY A 272 -16.85 1.92 4.76
C GLY A 272 -16.75 3.34 4.26
N ARG A 273 -16.39 4.26 5.15
CA ARG A 273 -16.07 5.64 4.79
C ARG A 273 -14.61 5.71 4.36
N SER A 274 -14.35 6.43 3.28
CA SER A 274 -13.03 6.81 2.85
C SER A 274 -12.96 8.32 2.79
N THR A 275 -12.18 8.93 3.65
CA THR A 275 -11.97 10.40 3.70
C THR A 275 -11.40 10.94 2.39
N SER A 276 -10.65 10.14 1.65
CA SER A 276 -10.02 10.54 0.41
C SER A 276 -10.98 10.88 -0.74
N ARG A 277 -12.21 10.34 -0.72
CA ARG A 277 -13.23 10.64 -1.75
C ARG A 277 -13.86 12.01 -1.58
N GLU A 278 -14.00 12.48 -0.34
CA GLU A 278 -14.60 13.78 -0.02
C GLU A 278 -13.61 14.92 -0.27
N PHE A 279 -12.32 14.65 -0.04
CA PHE A 279 -11.25 15.63 -0.19
C PHE A 279 -11.06 16.14 -1.63
N TRP A 280 -11.27 15.26 -2.62
CA TRP A 280 -11.09 15.65 -4.03
C TRP A 280 -12.26 16.47 -4.58
N LYS A 281 -13.46 16.29 -4.08
CA LYS A 281 -14.64 17.04 -4.53
C LYS A 281 -14.66 18.51 -4.11
N GLY A 282 -13.69 18.95 -3.33
CA GLY A 282 -13.67 20.33 -2.80
C GLY A 282 -14.73 20.60 -1.73
N GLU A 283 -15.52 19.59 -1.40
CA GLU A 283 -16.46 19.60 -0.29
C GLU A 283 -15.70 19.16 0.97
N ALA A 284 -14.81 20.02 1.46
CA ALA A 284 -14.47 20.03 2.87
C ALA A 284 -15.72 20.54 3.58
N GLU A 285 -16.73 19.68 3.77
CA GLU A 285 -17.76 19.96 4.74
C GLU A 285 -17.07 20.09 6.10
N ASP A 286 -17.31 21.24 6.69
CA ASP A 286 -16.94 21.64 8.03
C ASP A 286 -17.17 20.47 9.00
N THR A 287 -16.09 19.86 9.48
CA THR A 287 -16.16 18.72 10.39
C THR A 287 -16.60 19.10 11.80
N ASP A 288 -17.23 20.25 11.97
CA ASP A 288 -17.74 20.75 13.26
C ASP A 288 -19.12 20.20 13.66
N GLU A 289 -19.82 19.41 12.82
CA GLU A 289 -21.16 18.89 13.13
C GLU A 289 -21.23 17.54 13.84
N PHE A 290 -20.14 16.93 14.26
CA PHE A 290 -20.18 15.72 15.11
C PHE A 290 -19.62 15.94 16.50
N ARG A 291 -20.23 16.89 17.22
CA ARG A 291 -20.24 16.88 18.69
C ARG A 291 -21.42 16.03 19.17
N TRP A 292 -21.13 14.77 19.53
CA TRP A 292 -21.95 13.97 20.46
C TRP A 292 -20.99 13.29 21.44
#